data_2ca21e04e4fbd340bdf991fed1433fce
#
_entry.id   2ca21e04e4fbd340bdf991fed1433fce
#
_cell.length_a   1.000
_cell.length_b   1.000
_cell.length_c   1.000
_cell.angle_alpha   90.00
_cell.angle_beta   90.00
_cell.angle_gamma   90.00
#
_symmetry.space_group_name_H-M   'P 1'
#
loop_
_entity.id
_entity.type
_entity.pdbx_description
1 polymer ?
#
loop_
_entity_poly.entity_id
_entity_poly.type
_entity_poly.pdbx_seq_one_letter_code
_entity_poly.pdbx_strand_id
1 'polypeptide(L)'
;MKYWEQGKSCPVVATFGLHPIVFALSHTKIAWEHSELDNVGGVIGGPLEILRGPLTGLPIPASSEIAIEGEVPPPSVESRAEGPFGEWPGYYSGGTLGTGEPQPVIKVKAVYYRNDPILEDEAPLWPGAVKIDANPASGILWDQLESAGIQDIVGVYNHTPYLTVVAIKQRYAGHAKQAGHAALTCSAAARNGRYVVVVDEDIDPTNMKEVLWAMMTRVDPATNIDIVDGCWSTPLDPRMPPSKRESKDHTNSRAIFFAVRPFEWRDKFPKTSRTSRELREEVVKKFGNVIPFPKG
;
A
#
# COMPACT_ATOMS: atom_id res chain seq x y z
N MET A 1 1.41 21.71 8.63
CA MET A 1 0.94 23.05 8.26
C MET A 1 0.51 23.91 9.44
N LYS A 2 -0.19 23.41 10.46
CA LYS A 2 -0.66 24.19 11.62
C LYS A 2 0.42 25.08 12.29
N TYR A 3 1.67 24.63 12.37
CA TYR A 3 2.77 25.43 12.90
C TYR A 3 3.18 26.55 11.93
N TRP A 4 3.30 26.23 10.65
CA TRP A 4 3.74 27.19 9.63
C TRP A 4 2.73 28.30 9.36
N GLU A 5 1.43 27.99 9.50
CA GLU A 5 0.34 29.00 9.43
C GLU A 5 0.44 30.01 10.56
N GLN A 6 1.09 29.65 11.67
CA GLN A 6 1.39 30.53 12.80
C GLN A 6 2.80 31.17 12.70
N GLY A 7 3.52 30.95 11.60
CA GLY A 7 4.91 31.43 11.44
C GLY A 7 5.92 30.69 12.35
N LYS A 8 5.56 29.53 12.92
CA LYS A 8 6.40 28.79 13.86
C LYS A 8 7.07 27.59 13.17
N SER A 9 8.27 27.24 13.66
CA SER A 9 8.90 25.95 13.30
C SER A 9 8.12 24.79 13.89
N CYS A 10 8.00 23.70 13.13
CA CYS A 10 7.38 22.46 13.58
C CYS A 10 8.44 21.59 14.28
N PRO A 11 8.25 21.19 15.57
CA PRO A 11 9.14 20.23 16.20
C PRO A 11 8.96 18.85 15.53
N VAL A 12 10.09 18.17 15.30
CA VAL A 12 10.09 16.88 14.61
C VAL A 12 11.08 15.90 15.24
N VAL A 13 10.77 14.63 15.08
CA VAL A 13 11.70 13.52 15.22
C VAL A 13 11.71 12.76 13.90
N ALA A 14 12.89 12.53 13.34
CA ALA A 14 13.10 11.63 12.23
C ALA A 14 13.82 10.37 12.73
N THR A 15 13.31 9.19 12.41
CA THR A 15 13.86 7.90 12.85
C THR A 15 14.24 7.04 11.65
N PHE A 16 15.32 6.29 11.78
CA PHE A 16 15.89 5.44 10.75
C PHE A 16 16.26 4.08 11.33
N GLY A 17 16.29 3.04 10.50
CA GLY A 17 16.54 1.67 10.95
C GLY A 17 15.44 1.20 11.88
N LEU A 18 14.21 1.16 11.38
CA LEU A 18 13.02 0.83 12.14
C LEU A 18 12.71 -0.67 12.08
N HIS A 19 11.97 -1.17 13.07
CA HIS A 19 11.34 -2.48 12.92
C HIS A 19 10.47 -2.49 11.64
N PRO A 20 10.54 -3.51 10.77
CA PRO A 20 9.87 -3.52 9.46
C PRO A 20 8.37 -3.19 9.50
N ILE A 21 7.66 -3.61 10.55
CA ILE A 21 6.22 -3.27 10.72
C ILE A 21 6.03 -1.79 11.05
N VAL A 22 6.92 -1.17 11.81
CA VAL A 22 6.86 0.29 12.08
C VAL A 22 7.06 1.05 10.78
N PHE A 23 8.04 0.66 9.99
CA PHE A 23 8.31 1.23 8.67
C PHE A 23 7.10 1.05 7.73
N ALA A 24 6.58 -0.17 7.57
CA ALA A 24 5.45 -0.44 6.71
C ALA A 24 4.19 0.35 7.10
N LEU A 25 3.88 0.48 8.40
CA LEU A 25 2.72 1.23 8.87
C LEU A 25 2.89 2.74 8.75
N SER A 26 4.11 3.28 8.77
CA SER A 26 4.36 4.72 8.57
C SER A 26 3.92 5.19 7.16
N HIS A 27 3.86 4.29 6.18
CA HIS A 27 3.41 4.58 4.82
C HIS A 27 1.93 4.24 4.58
N THR A 28 1.27 3.57 5.53
CA THR A 28 -0.12 3.13 5.38
C THR A 28 -1.07 4.17 5.95
N LYS A 29 -2.11 4.52 5.19
CA LYS A 29 -3.14 5.42 5.68
C LYS A 29 -4.14 4.66 6.54
N ILE A 30 -4.17 5.01 7.81
CA ILE A 30 -5.13 4.50 8.79
C ILE A 30 -6.31 5.47 8.96
N ALA A 31 -7.33 5.06 9.72
CA ALA A 31 -8.47 5.92 10.01
C ALA A 31 -8.03 7.17 10.80
N TRP A 32 -8.77 8.27 10.61
CA TRP A 32 -8.55 9.50 11.35
C TRP A 32 -8.65 9.25 12.87
N GLU A 33 -7.85 9.97 13.65
CA GLU A 33 -7.75 9.85 15.11
C GLU A 33 -7.08 8.56 15.65
N HIS A 34 -6.70 7.63 14.77
CA HIS A 34 -5.88 6.49 15.18
C HIS A 34 -4.38 6.82 15.02
N SER A 35 -3.56 6.27 15.92
CA SER A 35 -2.11 6.40 15.85
C SER A 35 -1.50 5.23 15.07
N GLU A 36 -0.58 5.52 14.15
CA GLU A 36 0.22 4.48 13.49
C GLU A 36 0.95 3.61 14.51
N LEU A 37 1.44 4.21 15.61
CA LEU A 37 2.15 3.48 16.67
C LEU A 37 1.24 2.48 17.41
N ASP A 38 -0.03 2.82 17.62
CA ASP A 38 -1.01 1.91 18.23
C ASP A 38 -1.33 0.74 17.29
N ASN A 39 -1.46 1.01 16.00
CA ASN A 39 -1.64 -0.03 14.98
C ASN A 39 -0.43 -0.99 14.90
N VAL A 40 0.79 -0.47 15.05
CA VAL A 40 1.98 -1.33 15.16
C VAL A 40 1.81 -2.29 16.34
N GLY A 41 1.39 -1.78 17.51
CA GLY A 41 1.13 -2.61 18.68
C GLY A 41 0.13 -3.73 18.41
N GLY A 42 -0.94 -3.43 17.69
CA GLY A 42 -1.93 -4.43 17.26
C GLY A 42 -1.34 -5.54 16.38
N VAL A 43 -0.48 -5.20 15.44
CA VAL A 43 0.15 -6.17 14.52
C VAL A 43 1.18 -7.04 15.23
N ILE A 44 2.01 -6.48 16.11
CA ILE A 44 3.05 -7.23 16.84
C ILE A 44 2.49 -8.00 18.05
N GLY A 45 1.22 -7.79 18.41
CA GLY A 45 0.57 -8.47 19.53
C GLY A 45 0.94 -7.93 20.91
N GLY A 46 1.43 -6.70 21.00
CA GLY A 46 1.80 -6.03 22.25
C GLY A 46 2.13 -4.55 22.07
N PRO A 47 2.23 -3.77 23.16
CA PRO A 47 2.50 -2.35 23.06
C PRO A 47 3.88 -2.09 22.44
N LEU A 48 3.95 -1.14 21.50
CA LEU A 48 5.21 -0.67 20.96
C LEU A 48 5.95 0.12 22.05
N GLU A 49 7.18 -0.29 22.33
CA GLU A 49 8.04 0.43 23.25
C GLU A 49 8.51 1.75 22.63
N ILE A 50 8.28 2.85 23.34
CA ILE A 50 8.66 4.21 22.91
C ILE A 50 9.48 4.92 23.97
N LEU A 51 10.42 5.73 23.52
CA LEU A 51 11.14 6.74 24.30
C LEU A 51 10.52 8.11 24.07
N ARG A 52 10.67 9.02 25.01
CA ARG A 52 10.32 10.43 24.81
C ARG A 52 11.57 11.21 24.43
N GLY A 53 11.53 11.88 23.29
CA GLY A 53 12.63 12.73 22.85
C GLY A 53 12.95 13.80 23.90
N PRO A 54 14.20 13.89 24.40
CA PRO A 54 14.56 14.83 25.46
C PRO A 54 14.34 16.31 25.13
N LEU A 55 14.34 16.66 23.83
CA LEU A 55 14.22 18.06 23.38
C LEU A 55 12.79 18.40 22.93
N THR A 56 12.11 17.48 22.25
CA THR A 56 10.80 17.74 21.65
C THR A 56 9.65 17.12 22.44
N GLY A 57 9.92 16.12 23.28
CA GLY A 57 8.90 15.30 23.94
C GLY A 57 8.14 14.37 23.01
N LEU A 58 8.50 14.33 21.72
CA LEU A 58 7.85 13.48 20.71
C LEU A 58 8.22 12.01 20.92
N PRO A 59 7.34 11.06 20.53
CA PRO A 59 7.63 9.65 20.65
C PRO A 59 8.72 9.20 19.66
N ILE A 60 9.63 8.36 20.15
CA ILE A 60 10.70 7.71 19.38
C ILE A 60 10.50 6.20 19.58
N PRO A 61 10.24 5.39 18.54
CA PRO A 61 10.24 3.94 18.68
C PRO A 61 11.56 3.46 19.26
N ALA A 62 11.52 2.71 20.37
CA ALA A 62 12.72 2.30 21.10
C ALA A 62 13.65 1.38 20.28
N SER A 63 13.10 0.75 19.22
CA SER A 63 13.86 -0.07 18.26
C SER A 63 14.63 0.74 17.21
N SER A 64 14.45 2.06 17.14
CA SER A 64 15.14 2.90 16.14
C SER A 64 16.66 2.78 16.26
N GLU A 65 17.33 2.67 15.14
CA GLU A 65 18.80 2.62 15.07
C GLU A 65 19.39 4.03 15.18
N ILE A 66 18.74 5.01 14.54
CA ILE A 66 19.08 6.43 14.60
C ILE A 66 17.80 7.23 14.83
N ALA A 67 17.86 8.25 15.67
CA ALA A 67 16.81 9.25 15.84
C ALA A 67 17.42 10.66 15.81
N ILE A 68 16.77 11.55 15.08
CA ILE A 68 17.17 12.96 14.94
C ILE A 68 16.06 13.82 15.50
N GLU A 69 16.34 14.61 16.52
CA GLU A 69 15.45 15.65 17.01
C GLU A 69 15.80 17.01 16.43
N GLY A 70 14.80 17.74 16.05
CA GLY A 70 14.99 19.07 15.48
C GLY A 70 13.68 19.83 15.26
N GLU A 71 13.76 20.81 14.40
CA GLU A 71 12.62 21.62 14.00
C GLU A 71 12.66 21.91 12.51
N VAL A 72 11.48 21.99 11.88
CA VAL A 72 11.30 22.35 10.48
C VAL A 72 10.71 23.75 10.40
N PRO A 73 11.48 24.78 10.00
CA PRO A 73 10.96 26.11 9.79
C PRO A 73 9.98 26.14 8.61
N PRO A 74 9.16 27.20 8.49
CA PRO A 74 8.38 27.40 7.27
C PRO A 74 9.27 27.36 6.02
N PRO A 75 8.87 26.68 4.94
CA PRO A 75 9.68 26.58 3.71
C PRO A 75 10.04 27.94 3.10
N SER A 76 9.23 28.98 3.36
CA SER A 76 9.51 30.36 2.98
C SER A 76 10.67 30.97 3.76
N VAL A 77 11.02 30.43 4.92
CA VAL A 77 12.15 30.89 5.76
C VAL A 77 13.41 30.13 5.38
N GLU A 78 13.32 28.81 5.21
CA GLU A 78 14.45 28.00 4.80
C GLU A 78 13.98 26.77 4.04
N SER A 79 14.58 26.54 2.88
CA SER A 79 14.42 25.35 2.06
C SER A 79 15.74 25.04 1.35
N ARG A 80 15.93 23.79 0.92
CA ARG A 80 17.08 23.37 0.13
C ARG A 80 16.64 22.55 -1.07
N ALA A 81 17.40 22.66 -2.16
CA ALA A 81 17.17 21.82 -3.32
C ALA A 81 17.45 20.36 -2.97
N GLU A 82 16.48 19.48 -3.25
CA GLU A 82 16.56 18.05 -3.04
C GLU A 82 16.30 17.32 -4.36
N GLY A 83 17.03 16.21 -4.55
CA GLY A 83 16.89 15.40 -5.76
C GLY A 83 17.76 15.87 -6.94
N PRO A 84 17.58 15.24 -8.11
CA PRO A 84 16.69 14.08 -8.32
C PRO A 84 17.26 12.79 -7.70
N PHE A 85 16.37 11.92 -7.20
CA PHE A 85 16.71 10.61 -6.67
C PHE A 85 15.65 9.59 -7.07
N GLY A 86 15.97 8.29 -6.96
CA GLY A 86 15.04 7.19 -7.23
C GLY A 86 13.99 7.10 -6.13
N GLU A 87 12.72 7.06 -6.54
CA GLU A 87 11.57 6.95 -5.65
C GLU A 87 10.94 5.56 -5.71
N TRP A 88 10.13 5.25 -4.70
CA TRP A 88 9.45 3.96 -4.58
C TRP A 88 8.67 3.51 -5.84
N PRO A 89 8.10 4.37 -6.70
CA PRO A 89 7.46 3.90 -7.93
C PRO A 89 8.43 3.37 -9.00
N GLY A 90 9.75 3.45 -8.77
CA GLY A 90 10.78 3.02 -9.70
C GLY A 90 11.20 4.07 -10.72
N TYR A 91 10.86 5.33 -10.46
CA TYR A 91 11.22 6.47 -11.32
C TYR A 91 11.93 7.55 -10.51
N TYR A 92 12.72 8.38 -11.19
CA TYR A 92 13.33 9.53 -10.56
C TYR A 92 12.29 10.63 -10.27
N SER A 93 12.39 11.26 -9.09
CA SER A 93 11.63 12.43 -8.69
C SER A 93 12.55 13.53 -8.14
N GLY A 94 11.99 14.67 -7.73
CA GLY A 94 12.79 15.79 -7.23
C GLY A 94 13.34 16.68 -8.35
N GLY A 95 12.56 16.93 -9.41
CA GLY A 95 12.89 17.83 -10.51
C GLY A 95 13.59 17.18 -11.70
N THR A 96 14.08 18.01 -12.61
CA THR A 96 14.89 17.58 -13.74
C THR A 96 16.29 17.20 -13.27
N LEU A 97 16.93 16.22 -13.91
CA LEU A 97 18.30 15.80 -13.58
C LEU A 97 19.23 17.02 -13.38
N GLY A 98 19.77 17.17 -12.16
CA GLY A 98 20.70 18.23 -11.80
C GLY A 98 20.10 19.52 -11.26
N THR A 99 18.76 19.64 -11.19
CA THR A 99 18.12 20.87 -10.70
C THR A 99 17.64 20.80 -9.25
N GLY A 100 17.13 19.63 -8.80
CA GLY A 100 16.48 19.49 -7.49
C GLY A 100 15.23 20.38 -7.34
N GLU A 101 14.43 20.11 -6.32
CA GLU A 101 13.27 20.95 -5.96
C GLU A 101 13.44 21.47 -4.54
N PRO A 102 13.02 22.73 -4.23
CA PRO A 102 13.07 23.25 -2.88
C PRO A 102 12.22 22.41 -1.92
N GLN A 103 12.84 21.82 -0.91
CA GLN A 103 12.19 21.04 0.12
C GLN A 103 12.41 21.62 1.52
N PRO A 104 11.49 21.39 2.47
CA PRO A 104 11.68 21.73 3.87
C PRO A 104 12.94 21.05 4.44
N VAL A 105 13.60 21.71 5.38
CA VAL A 105 14.81 21.19 6.04
C VAL A 105 14.57 20.96 7.52
N ILE A 106 15.18 19.93 8.08
CA ILE A 106 15.24 19.73 9.53
C ILE A 106 16.48 20.46 10.06
N LYS A 107 16.27 21.45 10.93
CA LYS A 107 17.35 22.02 11.75
C LYS A 107 17.63 21.06 12.89
N VAL A 108 18.65 20.24 12.71
CA VAL A 108 19.03 19.20 13.66
C VAL A 108 19.53 19.83 14.95
N LYS A 109 18.97 19.42 16.10
CA LYS A 109 19.38 19.83 17.45
C LYS A 109 20.09 18.72 18.22
N ALA A 110 19.69 17.46 17.98
CA ALA A 110 20.34 16.29 18.55
C ALA A 110 20.24 15.09 17.61
N VAL A 111 21.24 14.23 17.67
CA VAL A 111 21.30 12.94 16.98
C VAL A 111 21.59 11.87 18.02
N TYR A 112 20.74 10.84 18.06
CA TYR A 112 20.88 9.65 18.89
C TYR A 112 21.10 8.46 17.98
N TYR A 113 21.98 7.56 18.33
CA TYR A 113 22.27 6.39 17.52
C TYR A 113 22.73 5.22 18.40
N ARG A 114 22.46 4.01 17.92
CA ARG A 114 22.98 2.77 18.52
C ARG A 114 24.44 2.58 18.11
N ASN A 115 25.15 1.77 18.87
CA ASN A 115 26.44 1.27 18.42
C ASN A 115 26.21 0.40 17.17
N ASP A 116 26.99 0.66 16.10
CA ASP A 116 26.91 -0.05 14.83
C ASP A 116 25.47 -0.06 14.23
N PRO A 117 24.86 1.11 13.96
CA PRO A 117 23.48 1.20 13.53
C PRO A 117 23.26 0.57 12.15
N ILE A 118 22.16 -0.16 12.02
CA ILE A 118 21.72 -0.76 10.76
C ILE A 118 20.73 0.22 10.08
N LEU A 119 21.07 0.64 8.87
CA LEU A 119 20.17 1.45 8.06
C LEU A 119 19.36 0.52 7.13
N GLU A 120 18.09 0.81 7.04
CA GLU A 120 17.19 0.19 6.06
C GLU A 120 16.98 1.15 4.89
N ASP A 121 16.70 0.57 3.73
CA ASP A 121 16.33 1.31 2.52
C ASP A 121 15.15 0.62 1.82
N GLU A 122 14.33 1.37 1.13
CA GLU A 122 13.19 0.85 0.38
C GLU A 122 13.58 0.60 -1.08
N ALA A 123 13.56 -0.68 -1.47
CA ALA A 123 13.76 -1.04 -2.87
C ALA A 123 12.60 -0.47 -3.75
N PRO A 124 12.91 0.21 -4.86
CA PRO A 124 11.88 0.72 -5.77
C PRO A 124 11.07 -0.42 -6.40
N LEU A 125 9.88 -0.10 -6.93
CA LEU A 125 8.94 -1.05 -7.55
C LEU A 125 9.46 -1.75 -8.82
N TRP A 126 10.66 -1.44 -9.27
CA TRP A 126 11.25 -2.08 -10.45
C TRP A 126 11.26 -3.62 -10.30
N PRO A 127 10.83 -4.38 -11.33
CA PRO A 127 10.85 -5.84 -11.28
C PRO A 127 12.24 -6.40 -10.95
N GLY A 128 12.31 -7.33 -9.99
CA GLY A 128 13.55 -7.94 -9.51
C GLY A 128 14.09 -7.34 -8.21
N ALA A 129 13.56 -6.22 -7.72
CA ALA A 129 13.86 -5.76 -6.37
C ALA A 129 13.30 -6.74 -5.33
N VAL A 130 14.11 -7.08 -4.34
CA VAL A 130 13.66 -7.90 -3.19
C VAL A 130 12.81 -7.02 -2.29
N LYS A 131 11.58 -7.46 -2.02
CA LYS A 131 10.67 -6.79 -1.09
C LYS A 131 10.34 -7.70 0.08
N ILE A 132 10.23 -7.12 1.26
CA ILE A 132 9.69 -7.82 2.41
C ILE A 132 8.17 -7.91 2.19
N ASP A 133 7.65 -9.13 2.21
CA ASP A 133 6.23 -9.42 1.94
C ASP A 133 5.33 -9.17 3.18
N ALA A 134 5.70 -8.19 3.99
CA ALA A 134 4.90 -7.73 5.11
C ALA A 134 4.01 -6.57 4.64
N ASN A 135 2.75 -6.88 4.32
CA ASN A 135 1.81 -5.88 3.82
C ASN A 135 0.65 -5.64 4.79
N PRO A 136 0.86 -4.84 5.87
CA PRO A 136 -0.20 -4.53 6.83
C PRO A 136 -1.37 -3.77 6.19
N ALA A 137 -1.16 -3.09 5.07
CA ALA A 137 -2.21 -2.39 4.35
C ALA A 137 -3.33 -3.32 3.88
N SER A 138 -3.05 -4.58 3.59
CA SER A 138 -4.07 -5.58 3.23
C SER A 138 -5.03 -5.85 4.39
N GLY A 139 -4.52 -6.03 5.60
CA GLY A 139 -5.34 -6.24 6.81
C GLY A 139 -6.16 -4.99 7.16
N ILE A 140 -5.53 -3.82 7.13
CA ILE A 140 -6.23 -2.54 7.40
C ILE A 140 -7.34 -2.30 6.37
N LEU A 141 -7.10 -2.61 5.10
CA LEU A 141 -8.12 -2.50 4.06
C LEU A 141 -9.27 -3.48 4.29
N TRP A 142 -8.97 -4.70 4.74
CA TRP A 142 -10.00 -5.69 5.10
C TRP A 142 -10.93 -5.12 6.19
N ASP A 143 -10.36 -4.64 7.29
CA ASP A 143 -11.13 -4.04 8.40
C ASP A 143 -11.97 -2.83 7.94
N GLN A 144 -11.42 -2.01 7.05
CA GLN A 144 -12.15 -0.87 6.48
C GLN A 144 -13.30 -1.30 5.58
N LEU A 145 -13.14 -2.36 4.80
CA LEU A 145 -14.21 -2.92 3.97
C LEU A 145 -15.32 -3.51 4.82
N GLU A 146 -15.00 -4.27 5.86
CA GLU A 146 -16.00 -4.80 6.81
C GLU A 146 -16.74 -3.65 7.52
N SER A 147 -16.01 -2.62 7.96
CA SER A 147 -16.59 -1.40 8.56
C SER A 147 -17.48 -0.63 7.59
N ALA A 148 -17.21 -0.69 6.29
CA ALA A 148 -18.07 -0.14 5.23
C ALA A 148 -19.28 -1.05 4.89
N GLY A 149 -19.45 -2.16 5.60
CA GLY A 149 -20.58 -3.08 5.44
C GLY A 149 -20.39 -4.13 4.33
N ILE A 150 -19.19 -4.30 3.79
CA ILE A 150 -18.91 -5.37 2.83
C ILE A 150 -18.81 -6.69 3.58
N GLN A 151 -19.66 -7.63 3.23
CA GLN A 151 -19.74 -8.95 3.86
C GLN A 151 -19.09 -10.02 2.98
N ASP A 152 -18.80 -11.19 3.57
CA ASP A 152 -18.25 -12.37 2.87
C ASP A 152 -16.98 -12.05 2.06
N ILE A 153 -16.12 -11.20 2.62
CA ILE A 153 -14.76 -11.04 2.15
C ILE A 153 -13.99 -12.31 2.51
N VAL A 154 -13.32 -12.92 1.54
CA VAL A 154 -12.52 -14.13 1.72
C VAL A 154 -11.03 -13.89 1.55
N GLY A 155 -10.66 -12.72 1.06
CA GLY A 155 -9.27 -12.32 0.95
C GLY A 155 -9.11 -10.89 0.44
N VAL A 156 -8.09 -10.20 0.94
CA VAL A 156 -7.66 -8.88 0.46
C VAL A 156 -6.15 -8.91 0.33
N TYR A 157 -5.64 -8.46 -0.80
CA TYR A 157 -4.19 -8.39 -0.99
C TYR A 157 -3.77 -7.19 -1.84
N ASN A 158 -2.84 -6.41 -1.31
CA ASN A 158 -2.21 -5.30 -2.02
C ASN A 158 -0.89 -5.80 -2.62
N HIS A 159 -0.86 -6.14 -3.91
CA HIS A 159 0.36 -6.55 -4.60
C HIS A 159 1.38 -5.42 -4.69
N THR A 160 0.88 -4.21 -4.86
CA THR A 160 1.65 -2.96 -4.84
C THR A 160 0.72 -1.85 -4.36
N PRO A 161 1.23 -0.66 -4.00
CA PRO A 161 0.36 0.49 -3.72
C PRO A 161 -0.61 0.86 -4.86
N TYR A 162 -0.34 0.37 -6.09
CA TYR A 162 -1.18 0.63 -7.27
C TYR A 162 -2.20 -0.46 -7.57
N LEU A 163 -2.09 -1.66 -6.98
CA LEU A 163 -2.93 -2.81 -7.32
C LEU A 163 -3.42 -3.54 -6.08
N THR A 164 -4.72 -3.48 -5.88
CA THR A 164 -5.44 -4.19 -4.82
C THR A 164 -6.32 -5.28 -5.41
N VAL A 165 -6.32 -6.45 -4.81
CA VAL A 165 -7.22 -7.55 -5.14
C VAL A 165 -8.11 -7.86 -3.95
N VAL A 166 -9.42 -7.95 -4.19
CA VAL A 166 -10.43 -8.28 -3.17
C VAL A 166 -11.19 -9.53 -3.63
N ALA A 167 -11.09 -10.60 -2.86
CA ALA A 167 -11.83 -11.83 -3.09
C ALA A 167 -13.08 -11.86 -2.21
N ILE A 168 -14.24 -12.11 -2.81
CA ILE A 168 -15.53 -12.14 -2.13
C ILE A 168 -16.34 -13.38 -2.52
N LYS A 169 -17.22 -13.81 -1.62
CA LYS A 169 -18.31 -14.71 -1.97
C LYS A 169 -19.56 -13.91 -2.27
N GLN A 170 -19.93 -13.81 -3.54
CA GLN A 170 -21.05 -12.99 -3.96
C GLN A 170 -22.37 -13.42 -3.29
N ARG A 171 -23.07 -12.50 -2.64
CA ARG A 171 -24.37 -12.74 -1.97
C ARG A 171 -25.58 -12.26 -2.79
N TYR A 172 -25.42 -11.18 -3.56
CA TYR A 172 -26.48 -10.51 -4.29
C TYR A 172 -25.92 -9.83 -5.54
N ALA A 173 -26.79 -9.52 -6.49
CA ALA A 173 -26.42 -8.73 -7.66
C ALA A 173 -25.88 -7.37 -7.23
N GLY A 174 -24.72 -6.98 -7.76
CA GLY A 174 -24.05 -5.72 -7.40
C GLY A 174 -23.09 -5.80 -6.20
N HIS A 175 -22.99 -6.94 -5.48
CA HIS A 175 -22.05 -7.09 -4.35
C HIS A 175 -20.61 -6.82 -4.77
N ALA A 176 -20.18 -7.35 -5.91
CA ALA A 176 -18.83 -7.10 -6.44
C ALA A 176 -18.59 -5.62 -6.73
N LYS A 177 -19.59 -4.91 -7.28
CA LYS A 177 -19.49 -3.45 -7.50
C LYS A 177 -19.34 -2.69 -6.20
N GLN A 178 -20.15 -3.02 -5.20
CA GLN A 178 -20.06 -2.38 -3.88
C GLN A 178 -18.66 -2.61 -3.27
N ALA A 179 -18.15 -3.84 -3.28
CA ALA A 179 -16.82 -4.18 -2.75
C ALA A 179 -15.70 -3.44 -3.50
N GLY A 180 -15.75 -3.39 -4.82
CA GLY A 180 -14.75 -2.71 -5.64
C GLY A 180 -14.70 -1.20 -5.41
N HIS A 181 -15.86 -0.54 -5.34
CA HIS A 181 -15.94 0.90 -5.06
C HIS A 181 -15.53 1.23 -3.63
N ALA A 182 -15.91 0.42 -2.64
CA ALA A 182 -15.45 0.57 -1.27
C ALA A 182 -13.92 0.43 -1.18
N ALA A 183 -13.33 -0.60 -1.80
CA ALA A 183 -11.89 -0.79 -1.83
C ALA A 183 -11.15 0.37 -2.49
N LEU A 184 -11.72 0.96 -3.55
CA LEU A 184 -11.12 2.11 -4.23
C LEU A 184 -11.02 3.34 -3.35
N THR A 185 -11.99 3.56 -2.44
CA THR A 185 -12.18 4.79 -1.66
C THR A 185 -11.75 4.66 -0.20
N CYS A 186 -11.57 3.45 0.32
CA CYS A 186 -11.03 3.23 1.67
C CYS A 186 -9.64 3.87 1.83
N SER A 187 -9.38 4.46 3.00
CA SER A 187 -8.17 5.26 3.23
C SER A 187 -6.87 4.48 2.99
N ALA A 188 -6.83 3.19 3.30
CA ALA A 188 -5.67 2.33 3.07
C ALA A 188 -5.24 2.23 1.59
N ALA A 189 -6.18 2.36 0.65
CA ALA A 189 -5.93 2.30 -0.79
C ALA A 189 -6.10 3.65 -1.50
N ALA A 190 -6.72 4.64 -0.83
CA ALA A 190 -7.18 5.86 -1.48
C ALA A 190 -6.07 6.73 -2.08
N ARG A 191 -4.89 6.80 -1.45
CA ARG A 191 -3.85 7.74 -1.89
C ARG A 191 -3.07 7.28 -3.12
N ASN A 192 -2.73 6.00 -3.20
CA ASN A 192 -1.83 5.47 -4.23
C ASN A 192 -2.54 4.54 -5.22
N GLY A 193 -3.76 4.10 -4.91
CA GLY A 193 -4.49 3.13 -5.70
C GLY A 193 -4.62 3.54 -7.17
N ARG A 194 -4.56 2.55 -8.06
CA ARG A 194 -4.82 2.73 -9.49
C ARG A 194 -5.78 1.67 -10.00
N TYR A 195 -5.59 0.45 -9.57
CA TYR A 195 -6.37 -0.69 -10.01
C TYR A 195 -6.92 -1.45 -8.81
N VAL A 196 -8.20 -1.77 -8.87
CA VAL A 196 -8.86 -2.71 -7.98
C VAL A 196 -9.36 -3.88 -8.81
N VAL A 197 -9.09 -5.09 -8.40
CA VAL A 197 -9.63 -6.29 -9.02
C VAL A 197 -10.49 -7.01 -7.99
N VAL A 198 -11.77 -7.18 -8.30
CA VAL A 198 -12.68 -8.01 -7.48
C VAL A 198 -12.77 -9.38 -8.10
N VAL A 199 -12.52 -10.41 -7.31
CA VAL A 199 -12.57 -11.82 -7.74
C VAL A 199 -13.53 -12.64 -6.88
N ASP A 200 -13.95 -13.80 -7.37
CA ASP A 200 -14.74 -14.74 -6.59
C ASP A 200 -13.86 -15.51 -5.58
N GLU A 201 -14.52 -16.21 -4.66
CA GLU A 201 -13.95 -17.02 -3.58
C GLU A 201 -13.06 -18.19 -4.04
N ASP A 202 -13.11 -18.56 -5.31
CA ASP A 202 -12.30 -19.63 -5.89
C ASP A 202 -10.93 -19.16 -6.43
N ILE A 203 -10.63 -17.86 -6.31
CA ILE A 203 -9.38 -17.24 -6.74
C ILE A 203 -8.58 -16.81 -5.50
N ASP A 204 -7.33 -17.22 -5.43
CA ASP A 204 -6.41 -16.72 -4.42
C ASP A 204 -5.95 -15.31 -4.77
N PRO A 205 -6.33 -14.28 -3.97
CA PRO A 205 -5.96 -12.89 -4.25
C PRO A 205 -4.44 -12.65 -4.16
N THR A 206 -3.67 -13.51 -3.50
CA THR A 206 -2.20 -13.41 -3.41
C THR A 206 -1.51 -13.98 -4.66
N ASN A 207 -2.21 -14.82 -5.41
CA ASN A 207 -1.68 -15.46 -6.61
C ASN A 207 -2.00 -14.66 -7.87
N MET A 208 -1.08 -13.79 -8.30
CA MET A 208 -1.26 -12.95 -9.48
C MET A 208 -1.59 -13.73 -10.75
N LYS A 209 -1.13 -14.98 -10.90
CA LYS A 209 -1.45 -15.80 -12.07
C LYS A 209 -2.92 -16.19 -12.10
N GLU A 210 -3.50 -16.52 -10.93
CA GLU A 210 -4.94 -16.80 -10.80
C GLU A 210 -5.77 -15.54 -11.03
N VAL A 211 -5.34 -14.42 -10.47
CA VAL A 211 -6.00 -13.11 -10.65
C VAL A 211 -6.04 -12.72 -12.13
N LEU A 212 -4.91 -12.78 -12.82
CA LEU A 212 -4.85 -12.49 -14.26
C LEU A 212 -5.69 -13.48 -15.07
N TRP A 213 -5.69 -14.76 -14.72
CA TRP A 213 -6.55 -15.75 -15.36
C TRP A 213 -8.03 -15.39 -15.20
N ALA A 214 -8.46 -15.02 -13.99
CA ALA A 214 -9.83 -14.57 -13.75
C ALA A 214 -10.16 -13.31 -14.56
N MET A 215 -9.27 -12.33 -14.63
CA MET A 215 -9.45 -11.12 -15.44
C MET A 215 -9.63 -11.46 -16.93
N MET A 216 -8.81 -12.36 -17.47
CA MET A 216 -8.90 -12.75 -18.89
C MET A 216 -10.12 -13.58 -19.25
N THR A 217 -10.72 -14.28 -18.28
CA THR A 217 -11.80 -15.25 -18.55
C THR A 217 -13.17 -14.82 -18.03
N ARG A 218 -13.24 -13.85 -17.10
CA ARG A 218 -14.49 -13.42 -16.45
C ARG A 218 -14.84 -11.96 -16.71
N VAL A 219 -13.88 -11.13 -17.17
CA VAL A 219 -14.14 -9.71 -17.43
C VAL A 219 -14.58 -9.53 -18.89
N ASP A 220 -15.76 -9.00 -19.07
CA ASP A 220 -16.16 -8.35 -20.32
C ASP A 220 -15.80 -6.86 -20.22
N PRO A 221 -14.84 -6.36 -21.02
CA PRO A 221 -14.36 -4.98 -20.89
C PRO A 221 -15.44 -3.91 -21.02
N ALA A 222 -16.54 -4.20 -21.72
CA ALA A 222 -17.61 -3.24 -21.91
C ALA A 222 -18.51 -3.08 -20.68
N THR A 223 -18.60 -4.10 -19.84
CA THR A 223 -19.60 -4.15 -18.74
C THR A 223 -18.99 -4.39 -17.35
N ASN A 224 -17.76 -4.93 -17.30
CA ASN A 224 -17.12 -5.34 -16.06
C ASN A 224 -15.90 -4.48 -15.69
N ILE A 225 -15.80 -3.27 -16.27
CA ILE A 225 -14.76 -2.30 -15.88
C ILE A 225 -15.43 -0.96 -15.58
N ASP A 226 -15.23 -0.46 -14.37
CA ASP A 226 -15.61 0.90 -14.01
C ASP A 226 -14.37 1.80 -13.99
N ILE A 227 -14.45 2.95 -14.63
CA ILE A 227 -13.43 4.01 -14.58
C ILE A 227 -13.92 5.13 -13.69
N VAL A 228 -13.15 5.49 -12.68
CA VAL A 228 -13.45 6.58 -11.75
C VAL A 228 -12.37 7.63 -11.86
N ASP A 229 -12.76 8.86 -12.20
CA ASP A 229 -11.83 9.98 -12.34
C ASP A 229 -11.81 10.87 -11.09
N GLY A 230 -10.81 11.76 -11.01
CA GLY A 230 -10.68 12.72 -9.91
C GLY A 230 -10.34 12.11 -8.54
N CYS A 231 -9.78 10.91 -8.50
CA CYS A 231 -9.40 10.25 -7.25
C CYS A 231 -8.10 10.83 -6.68
N TRP A 232 -8.04 10.96 -5.35
CA TRP A 232 -6.86 11.47 -4.66
C TRP A 232 -5.61 10.62 -4.91
N SER A 233 -4.51 11.29 -5.28
CA SER A 233 -3.24 10.65 -5.63
C SER A 233 -2.06 11.34 -4.92
N THR A 234 -0.87 11.03 -5.34
CA THR A 234 0.40 11.53 -4.81
C THR A 234 1.18 12.27 -5.91
N PRO A 235 1.98 13.30 -5.57
CA PRO A 235 2.87 13.95 -6.53
C PRO A 235 3.91 12.98 -7.12
N LEU A 236 4.16 11.85 -6.47
CA LEU A 236 5.07 10.79 -6.94
C LEU A 236 4.44 9.87 -7.98
N ASP A 237 3.16 10.04 -8.32
CA ASP A 237 2.53 9.28 -9.39
C ASP A 237 3.23 9.62 -10.73
N PRO A 238 3.95 8.67 -11.35
CA PRO A 238 4.72 8.94 -12.57
C PRO A 238 3.82 9.30 -13.76
N ARG A 239 2.53 8.94 -13.71
CA ARG A 239 1.55 9.23 -14.76
C ARG A 239 0.94 10.62 -14.64
N MET A 240 1.22 11.35 -13.56
CA MET A 240 0.68 12.69 -13.34
C MET A 240 1.27 13.68 -14.36
N PRO A 241 0.43 14.39 -15.15
CA PRO A 241 0.91 15.39 -16.09
C PRO A 241 1.63 16.55 -15.39
N PRO A 242 2.63 17.18 -16.03
CA PRO A 242 3.33 18.34 -15.46
C PRO A 242 2.37 19.47 -15.02
N SER A 243 1.35 19.77 -15.80
CA SER A 243 0.35 20.79 -15.48
C SER A 243 -0.40 20.55 -14.17
N LYS A 244 -0.72 19.25 -13.86
CA LYS A 244 -1.34 18.89 -12.58
C LYS A 244 -0.37 19.03 -11.41
N ARG A 245 0.92 18.74 -11.61
CA ARG A 245 1.96 18.93 -10.61
C ARG A 245 2.14 20.43 -10.28
N GLU A 246 2.21 21.27 -11.31
CA GLU A 246 2.33 22.74 -11.18
C GLU A 246 1.13 23.35 -10.44
N SER A 247 -0.09 22.92 -10.78
CA SER A 247 -1.32 23.37 -10.11
C SER A 247 -1.59 22.71 -8.76
N LYS A 248 -0.74 21.73 -8.35
CA LYS A 248 -0.93 20.91 -7.15
C LYS A 248 -2.25 20.11 -7.15
N ASP A 249 -2.77 19.82 -8.33
CA ASP A 249 -3.91 18.91 -8.52
C ASP A 249 -3.41 17.46 -8.50
N HIS A 250 -3.30 16.90 -7.30
CA HIS A 250 -2.84 15.53 -7.11
C HIS A 250 -4.03 14.54 -7.24
N THR A 251 -4.65 14.50 -8.41
CA THR A 251 -5.71 13.54 -8.73
C THR A 251 -5.34 12.63 -9.89
N ASN A 252 -5.88 11.41 -9.88
CA ASN A 252 -5.74 10.46 -10.98
C ASN A 252 -7.09 9.82 -11.33
N SER A 253 -7.13 9.07 -12.42
CA SER A 253 -8.21 8.14 -12.71
C SER A 253 -7.81 6.71 -12.31
N ARG A 254 -8.83 5.90 -11.97
CA ARG A 254 -8.69 4.54 -11.48
C ARG A 254 -9.62 3.60 -12.22
N ALA A 255 -9.23 2.33 -12.30
CA ALA A 255 -10.08 1.29 -12.86
C ALA A 255 -10.40 0.22 -11.82
N ILE A 256 -11.64 -0.25 -11.84
CA ILE A 256 -12.10 -1.40 -11.09
C ILE A 256 -12.45 -2.50 -12.09
N PHE A 257 -11.86 -3.68 -11.93
CA PHE A 257 -12.14 -4.86 -12.74
C PHE A 257 -12.98 -5.84 -11.92
N PHE A 258 -14.14 -6.19 -12.42
CA PHE A 258 -15.02 -7.17 -11.77
C PHE A 258 -14.79 -8.53 -12.42
N ALA A 259 -13.71 -9.19 -12.01
CA ALA A 259 -13.30 -10.51 -12.49
C ALA A 259 -14.03 -11.64 -11.76
N VAL A 260 -15.35 -11.53 -11.69
CA VAL A 260 -16.26 -12.43 -11.02
C VAL A 260 -17.20 -13.10 -12.01
N ARG A 261 -17.73 -14.26 -11.63
CA ARG A 261 -18.81 -14.91 -12.40
C ARG A 261 -20.05 -14.03 -12.33
N PRO A 262 -20.77 -13.79 -13.46
CA PRO A 262 -22.00 -13.01 -13.44
C PRO A 262 -23.01 -13.58 -12.45
N PHE A 263 -23.46 -12.77 -11.51
CA PHE A 263 -24.33 -13.21 -10.41
C PHE A 263 -25.64 -13.84 -10.92
N GLU A 264 -26.22 -13.26 -11.98
CA GLU A 264 -27.52 -13.63 -12.54
C GLU A 264 -27.54 -15.04 -13.14
N TRP A 265 -26.38 -15.54 -13.58
CA TRP A 265 -26.27 -16.86 -14.20
C TRP A 265 -25.04 -17.64 -13.74
N ARG A 266 -24.51 -17.32 -12.56
CA ARG A 266 -23.31 -17.98 -12.00
C ARG A 266 -23.44 -19.51 -11.90
N ASP A 267 -24.65 -20.00 -11.64
CA ASP A 267 -24.91 -21.44 -11.55
C ASP A 267 -24.83 -22.16 -12.91
N LYS A 268 -24.92 -21.40 -14.01
CA LYS A 268 -24.74 -21.86 -15.39
C LYS A 268 -23.35 -21.54 -15.93
N PHE A 269 -22.55 -20.76 -15.19
CA PHE A 269 -21.18 -20.43 -15.59
C PHE A 269 -20.34 -21.71 -15.69
N PRO A 270 -19.49 -21.87 -16.73
CA PRO A 270 -18.69 -23.06 -16.88
C PRO A 270 -17.88 -23.40 -15.64
N LYS A 271 -17.87 -24.66 -15.25
CA LYS A 271 -17.05 -25.12 -14.12
C LYS A 271 -15.57 -25.01 -14.49
N THR A 272 -14.78 -24.52 -13.53
CA THR A 272 -13.33 -24.47 -13.68
C THR A 272 -12.75 -25.87 -13.83
N SER A 273 -12.00 -26.12 -14.89
CA SER A 273 -11.26 -27.37 -15.09
C SER A 273 -9.97 -27.34 -14.27
N ARG A 274 -10.09 -27.66 -12.99
CA ARG A 274 -8.94 -27.77 -12.07
C ARG A 274 -8.75 -29.19 -11.62
N THR A 275 -7.50 -29.64 -11.51
CA THR A 275 -7.17 -30.87 -10.77
C THR A 275 -7.54 -30.66 -9.31
N SER A 276 -8.28 -31.62 -8.72
CA SER A 276 -8.61 -31.53 -7.29
C SER A 276 -7.33 -31.52 -6.44
N ARG A 277 -7.42 -30.95 -5.25
CA ARG A 277 -6.30 -30.91 -4.31
C ARG A 277 -5.86 -32.34 -3.94
N GLU A 278 -6.80 -33.22 -3.68
CA GLU A 278 -6.56 -34.59 -3.32
C GLU A 278 -5.81 -35.34 -4.44
N LEU A 279 -6.27 -35.18 -5.70
CA LEU A 279 -5.61 -35.79 -6.85
C LEU A 279 -4.21 -35.24 -7.06
N ARG A 280 -4.02 -33.90 -6.86
CA ARG A 280 -2.70 -33.29 -6.94
C ARG A 280 -1.75 -33.83 -5.87
N GLU A 281 -2.22 -33.95 -4.62
CA GLU A 281 -1.44 -34.50 -3.50
C GLU A 281 -1.08 -35.99 -3.76
N GLU A 282 -1.99 -36.77 -4.29
CA GLU A 282 -1.73 -38.17 -4.69
C GLU A 282 -0.64 -38.25 -5.77
N VAL A 283 -0.75 -37.43 -6.81
CA VAL A 283 0.24 -37.37 -7.91
C VAL A 283 1.60 -36.90 -7.41
N VAL A 284 1.65 -35.89 -6.57
CA VAL A 284 2.92 -35.40 -5.96
C VAL A 284 3.52 -36.50 -5.07
N LYS A 285 2.74 -37.18 -4.27
CA LYS A 285 3.21 -38.30 -3.45
C LYS A 285 3.79 -39.43 -4.30
N LYS A 286 3.14 -39.74 -5.44
CA LYS A 286 3.54 -40.83 -6.31
C LYS A 286 4.74 -40.50 -7.20
N PHE A 287 4.83 -39.29 -7.69
CA PHE A 287 5.80 -38.91 -8.72
C PHE A 287 6.76 -37.78 -8.32
N GLY A 288 6.63 -37.22 -7.10
CA GLY A 288 7.44 -36.07 -6.65
C GLY A 288 8.96 -36.30 -6.63
N ASN A 289 9.37 -37.56 -6.55
CA ASN A 289 10.79 -37.93 -6.63
C ASN A 289 11.33 -37.98 -8.07
N VAL A 290 10.44 -37.98 -9.07
CA VAL A 290 10.81 -38.11 -10.49
C VAL A 290 10.53 -36.86 -11.28
N ILE A 291 9.46 -36.12 -10.91
CA ILE A 291 9.04 -34.89 -11.57
C ILE A 291 9.11 -33.74 -10.58
N PRO A 292 9.86 -32.68 -10.87
CA PRO A 292 9.86 -31.49 -10.03
C PRO A 292 8.52 -30.74 -10.21
N PHE A 293 7.64 -30.87 -9.21
CA PHE A 293 6.42 -30.06 -9.16
C PHE A 293 6.71 -28.68 -8.59
N PRO A 294 6.18 -27.61 -9.18
CA PRO A 294 6.26 -26.30 -8.60
C PRO A 294 5.67 -26.31 -7.18
N LYS A 295 6.39 -25.76 -6.23
CA LYS A 295 5.79 -25.44 -4.92
C LYS A 295 4.70 -24.41 -5.20
N GLY A 296 3.47 -24.75 -4.92
CA GLY A 296 2.29 -23.92 -5.13
C GLY A 296 2.24 -22.75 -4.18
#